data_bf30255cf2e467f4874f3aa767c26125
#
_entry.id   bf30255cf2e467f4874f3aa767c26125
#
_cell.length_a   1.000
_cell.length_b   1.000
_cell.length_c   1.000
_cell.angle_alpha   90.00
_cell.angle_beta   90.00
_cell.angle_gamma   90.00
#
_symmetry.space_group_name_H-M   'P 1'
#
loop_
_entity.id
_entity.type
_entity.pdbx_description
1 polymer ?
#
loop_
_entity_poly.entity_id
_entity_poly.type
_entity_poly.pdbx_seq_one_letter_code
_entity_poly.pdbx_strand_id
1 'polypeptide(L)'
;QGDYKDASDALSANDPEAIRRAIWDARPYRPDGIVEGKSLLELVTTPTPPSNYDYPYQGLQQLLHGIRYGELVTITAGSGIGKSSFCRELATSLLQNGARVGYLALEESNRRTALGLMSVAVGKSLHIGEHTHKELIEAFDNSISKWNLYLFDGFGSFDPDVIYNRIEYLASGLDCKIIFLDHLSILLSGLDGDERRMIDTTMTKLRSLVERTGISLFLVSHLRRTTSDQNHEEGARVTLGQLRGCAAIAQLSDAVIGLERNQQANTDG
;
A
#
# COMPACT_ATOMS: atom_id res chain seq x y z
N GLN A 1 -10.65 -39.80 4.88
CA GLN A 1 -11.82 -40.47 4.25
C GLN A 1 -11.67 -41.97 4.57
N GLY A 2 -12.63 -42.54 5.28
CA GLY A 2 -12.59 -43.95 5.59
C GLY A 2 -12.91 -44.81 4.35
N ASP A 3 -12.67 -46.11 4.44
CA ASP A 3 -12.85 -47.09 3.34
C ASP A 3 -14.32 -47.20 2.89
N TYR A 4 -15.27 -46.63 3.64
CA TYR A 4 -16.71 -46.68 3.41
C TYR A 4 -17.31 -45.30 3.31
N LYS A 5 -18.36 -45.16 2.48
CA LYS A 5 -19.05 -43.89 2.24
C LYS A 5 -19.86 -43.43 3.47
N ASP A 6 -20.49 -44.38 4.14
CA ASP A 6 -21.27 -44.13 5.35
C ASP A 6 -21.31 -45.36 6.26
N ALA A 7 -21.94 -45.23 7.42
CA ALA A 7 -22.06 -46.31 8.39
C ALA A 7 -22.87 -47.54 7.88
N SER A 8 -23.82 -47.30 6.95
CA SER A 8 -24.62 -48.38 6.36
C SER A 8 -23.77 -49.24 5.41
N ASP A 9 -22.86 -48.61 4.65
CA ASP A 9 -21.92 -49.35 3.80
C ASP A 9 -20.97 -50.25 4.63
N ALA A 10 -20.46 -49.70 5.74
CA ALA A 10 -19.59 -50.48 6.66
C ALA A 10 -20.32 -51.65 7.30
N LEU A 11 -21.59 -51.47 7.70
CA LEU A 11 -22.40 -52.56 8.24
C LEU A 11 -22.74 -53.60 7.21
N SER A 12 -23.04 -53.20 5.97
CA SER A 12 -23.31 -54.12 4.85
C SER A 12 -22.10 -54.94 4.47
N ALA A 13 -20.88 -54.37 4.65
CA ALA A 13 -19.61 -55.07 4.47
C ALA A 13 -19.22 -55.94 5.69
N ASN A 14 -20.06 -55.99 6.71
CA ASN A 14 -19.82 -56.71 7.97
C ASN A 14 -18.54 -56.29 8.72
N ASP A 15 -18.21 -54.96 8.63
CA ASP A 15 -17.08 -54.36 9.33
C ASP A 15 -17.51 -53.30 10.37
N PRO A 16 -18.07 -53.77 11.55
CA PRO A 16 -18.46 -52.85 12.61
C PRO A 16 -17.26 -52.15 13.28
N GLU A 17 -16.05 -52.70 13.13
CA GLU A 17 -14.84 -52.09 13.68
C GLU A 17 -14.45 -50.82 12.90
N ALA A 18 -14.81 -50.71 11.65
CA ALA A 18 -14.64 -49.47 10.91
C ALA A 18 -15.45 -48.33 11.50
N ILE A 19 -16.68 -48.60 11.94
CA ILE A 19 -17.56 -47.64 12.62
C ILE A 19 -16.97 -47.23 13.96
N ARG A 20 -16.50 -48.21 14.77
CA ARG A 20 -15.87 -47.93 16.05
C ARG A 20 -14.61 -47.08 15.91
N ARG A 21 -13.74 -47.40 14.93
CA ARG A 21 -12.57 -46.57 14.62
C ARG A 21 -12.98 -45.16 14.21
N ALA A 22 -13.96 -45.00 13.32
CA ALA A 22 -14.45 -43.68 12.89
C ALA A 22 -15.00 -42.84 14.06
N ILE A 23 -15.68 -43.46 15.03
CA ILE A 23 -16.16 -42.78 16.23
C ILE A 23 -15.00 -42.44 17.17
N TRP A 24 -14.04 -43.35 17.36
CA TRP A 24 -12.90 -43.15 18.26
C TRP A 24 -11.90 -42.11 17.73
N ASP A 25 -11.72 -42.07 16.43
CA ASP A 25 -10.85 -41.11 15.72
C ASP A 25 -11.59 -39.82 15.33
N ALA A 26 -12.89 -39.73 15.70
CA ALA A 26 -13.68 -38.54 15.41
C ALA A 26 -13.07 -37.29 16.05
N ARG A 27 -12.70 -36.35 15.24
CA ARG A 27 -12.25 -35.03 15.70
C ARG A 27 -13.43 -34.06 15.67
N PRO A 28 -13.50 -33.11 16.62
CA PRO A 28 -14.50 -32.06 16.55
C PRO A 28 -14.43 -31.34 15.20
N TYR A 29 -15.56 -31.25 14.52
CA TYR A 29 -15.63 -30.44 13.30
C TYR A 29 -15.35 -28.98 13.66
N ARG A 30 -14.30 -28.40 13.06
CA ARG A 30 -14.01 -26.97 13.15
C ARG A 30 -14.19 -26.38 11.76
N PRO A 31 -15.05 -25.37 11.60
CA PRO A 31 -15.11 -24.61 10.34
C PRO A 31 -13.75 -24.01 9.98
N ASP A 32 -13.48 -23.86 8.71
CA ASP A 32 -12.27 -23.20 8.22
C ASP A 32 -12.16 -21.79 8.83
N GLY A 33 -10.95 -21.40 9.19
CA GLY A 33 -10.68 -20.10 9.81
C GLY A 33 -10.81 -20.04 11.34
N ILE A 34 -11.27 -21.13 12.00
CA ILE A 34 -11.32 -21.18 13.48
C ILE A 34 -10.10 -21.94 14.01
N VAL A 35 -9.23 -21.23 14.73
CA VAL A 35 -7.99 -21.76 15.31
C VAL A 35 -8.12 -21.81 16.84
N GLU A 36 -7.66 -22.89 17.46
CA GLU A 36 -7.61 -22.98 18.91
C GLU A 36 -6.45 -22.14 19.47
N GLY A 37 -6.75 -21.30 20.50
CA GLY A 37 -5.72 -20.42 21.09
C GLY A 37 -4.46 -21.15 21.55
N LYS A 38 -4.58 -22.41 22.02
CA LYS A 38 -3.42 -23.21 22.44
C LYS A 38 -2.47 -23.56 21.30
N SER A 39 -2.96 -23.66 20.06
CA SER A 39 -2.13 -23.92 18.88
C SER A 39 -1.35 -22.70 18.38
N LEU A 40 -1.61 -21.51 18.96
CA LEU A 40 -0.93 -20.27 18.56
C LEU A 40 0.42 -20.08 19.26
N LEU A 41 0.84 -20.98 20.17
CA LEU A 41 2.09 -20.81 20.93
C LEU A 41 3.30 -20.60 20.00
N GLU A 42 3.46 -21.45 19.01
CA GLU A 42 4.55 -21.36 18.05
C GLU A 42 4.49 -20.04 17.25
N LEU A 43 3.30 -19.64 16.83
CA LEU A 43 3.09 -18.39 16.09
C LEU A 43 3.47 -17.16 16.91
N VAL A 44 3.05 -17.10 18.19
CA VAL A 44 3.32 -15.92 19.05
C VAL A 44 4.75 -15.88 19.59
N THR A 45 5.43 -17.02 19.65
CA THR A 45 6.83 -17.09 20.07
C THR A 45 7.81 -16.93 18.92
N THR A 46 7.35 -16.99 17.67
CA THR A 46 8.17 -16.68 16.49
C THR A 46 8.52 -15.19 16.52
N PRO A 47 9.82 -14.82 16.47
CA PRO A 47 10.22 -13.42 16.44
C PRO A 47 9.58 -12.68 15.26
N THR A 48 9.12 -11.46 15.49
CA THR A 48 8.63 -10.61 14.39
C THR A 48 9.74 -10.42 13.37
N PRO A 49 9.49 -10.68 12.08
CA PRO A 49 10.50 -10.45 11.04
C PRO A 49 11.02 -9.00 11.10
N PRO A 50 12.32 -8.80 10.84
CA PRO A 50 12.86 -7.45 10.73
C PRO A 50 12.17 -6.69 9.59
N SER A 51 12.27 -5.36 9.62
CA SER A 51 11.80 -4.53 8.49
C SER A 51 12.55 -4.91 7.21
N ASN A 52 11.86 -4.80 6.08
CA ASN A 52 12.44 -5.08 4.77
C ASN A 52 13.31 -3.92 4.30
N TYR A 53 12.92 -2.69 4.65
CA TYR A 53 13.65 -1.45 4.35
C TYR A 53 13.49 -0.45 5.49
N ASP A 54 14.45 0.48 5.58
CA ASP A 54 14.37 1.61 6.49
C ASP A 54 13.69 2.80 5.81
N TYR A 55 13.01 3.63 6.62
CA TYR A 55 12.58 4.94 6.16
C TYR A 55 13.79 5.87 6.04
N PRO A 56 13.89 6.71 4.97
CA PRO A 56 15.00 7.65 4.82
C PRO A 56 14.96 8.79 5.86
N TYR A 57 13.88 8.91 6.58
CA TYR A 57 13.67 9.93 7.61
C TYR A 57 13.81 9.30 9.00
N GLN A 58 14.80 9.75 9.76
CA GLN A 58 15.10 9.19 11.09
C GLN A 58 13.89 9.22 12.02
N GLY A 59 13.09 10.29 12.00
CA GLY A 59 11.88 10.38 12.83
C GLY A 59 10.84 9.33 12.48
N LEU A 60 10.59 9.08 11.19
CA LEU A 60 9.68 8.02 10.75
C LEU A 60 10.25 6.63 11.07
N GLN A 61 11.56 6.43 10.89
CA GLN A 61 12.22 5.18 11.23
C GLN A 61 12.06 4.83 12.72
N GLN A 62 12.20 5.82 13.60
CA GLN A 62 12.03 5.63 15.05
C GLN A 62 10.57 5.33 15.44
N LEU A 63 9.60 5.93 14.75
CA LEU A 63 8.17 5.75 15.05
C LEU A 63 7.59 4.48 14.46
N LEU A 64 7.95 4.14 13.23
CA LEU A 64 7.36 3.03 12.46
C LEU A 64 8.25 1.78 12.44
N HIS A 65 9.50 1.87 12.92
CA HIS A 65 10.46 0.76 12.97
C HIS A 65 10.74 0.10 11.61
N GLY A 66 10.69 0.88 10.52
CA GLY A 66 10.95 0.46 9.15
C GLY A 66 9.70 0.07 8.36
N ILE A 67 9.93 -0.29 7.11
CA ILE A 67 8.90 -0.66 6.11
C ILE A 67 8.83 -2.18 6.04
N ARG A 68 7.64 -2.75 6.18
CA ARG A 68 7.38 -4.19 6.13
C ARG A 68 6.45 -4.53 4.98
N TYR A 69 6.68 -5.68 4.41
CA TYR A 69 5.75 -6.27 3.46
C TYR A 69 4.42 -6.63 4.15
N GLY A 70 3.32 -6.48 3.44
CA GLY A 70 1.97 -6.70 3.96
C GLY A 70 1.37 -5.49 4.68
N GLU A 71 2.02 -4.31 4.65
CA GLU A 71 1.50 -3.09 5.25
C GLU A 71 0.86 -2.14 4.22
N LEU A 72 -0.26 -1.54 4.60
CA LEU A 72 -0.91 -0.45 3.90
C LEU A 72 -0.62 0.86 4.65
N VAL A 73 0.16 1.74 4.05
CA VAL A 73 0.55 3.03 4.63
C VAL A 73 -0.14 4.15 3.86
N THR A 74 -0.97 4.93 4.52
CA THR A 74 -1.62 6.09 3.90
C THR A 74 -0.83 7.37 4.14
N ILE A 75 -0.54 8.10 3.06
CA ILE A 75 0.12 9.40 3.08
C ILE A 75 -0.92 10.48 2.78
N THR A 76 -1.03 11.48 3.63
CA THR A 76 -2.00 12.55 3.47
C THR A 76 -1.42 13.92 3.78
N ALA A 77 -1.96 14.94 3.15
CA ALA A 77 -1.63 16.35 3.41
C ALA A 77 -2.64 17.27 2.73
N GLY A 78 -2.60 18.54 3.07
CA GLY A 78 -3.25 19.60 2.31
C GLY A 78 -2.77 19.66 0.85
N SER A 79 -3.49 20.40 0.02
CA SER A 79 -3.07 20.62 -1.38
C SER A 79 -1.76 21.39 -1.43
N GLY A 80 -0.86 21.05 -2.34
CA GLY A 80 0.41 21.76 -2.51
C GLY A 80 1.47 21.56 -1.40
N ILE A 81 1.18 20.79 -0.34
CA ILE A 81 2.13 20.58 0.78
C ILE A 81 3.33 19.72 0.41
N GLY A 82 3.22 18.87 -0.63
CA GLY A 82 4.34 18.09 -1.14
C GLY A 82 4.17 16.57 -1.02
N LYS A 83 2.93 16.04 -1.01
CA LYS A 83 2.67 14.59 -0.98
C LYS A 83 3.45 13.81 -2.04
N SER A 84 3.33 14.21 -3.30
CA SER A 84 4.02 13.53 -4.40
C SER A 84 5.55 13.68 -4.31
N SER A 85 6.07 14.79 -3.78
CA SER A 85 7.51 14.95 -3.53
C SER A 85 8.00 13.97 -2.47
N PHE A 86 7.27 13.86 -1.36
CA PHE A 86 7.57 12.90 -0.30
C PHE A 86 7.54 11.45 -0.83
N CYS A 87 6.51 11.10 -1.64
CA CYS A 87 6.44 9.77 -2.26
C CYS A 87 7.62 9.50 -3.19
N ARG A 88 8.06 10.50 -3.98
CA ARG A 88 9.24 10.37 -4.85
C ARG A 88 10.53 10.21 -4.07
N GLU A 89 10.72 10.95 -2.99
CA GLU A 89 11.90 10.79 -2.11
C GLU A 89 11.92 9.40 -1.47
N LEU A 90 10.79 8.94 -0.95
CA LEU A 90 10.68 7.61 -0.37
C LEU A 90 10.93 6.51 -1.43
N ALA A 91 10.28 6.62 -2.60
CA ALA A 91 10.47 5.68 -3.71
C ALA A 91 11.92 5.66 -4.20
N THR A 92 12.57 6.82 -4.33
CA THR A 92 13.98 6.92 -4.73
C THR A 92 14.90 6.23 -3.73
N SER A 93 14.69 6.46 -2.43
CA SER A 93 15.45 5.79 -1.38
C SER A 93 15.31 4.26 -1.46
N LEU A 94 14.08 3.76 -1.63
CA LEU A 94 13.82 2.33 -1.76
C LEU A 94 14.46 1.72 -3.01
N LEU A 95 14.38 2.41 -4.15
CA LEU A 95 15.01 2.00 -5.41
C LEU A 95 16.53 1.96 -5.31
N GLN A 96 17.14 2.94 -4.64
CA GLN A 96 18.58 2.97 -4.37
C GLN A 96 19.04 1.82 -3.46
N ASN A 97 18.15 1.35 -2.57
CA ASN A 97 18.38 0.18 -1.73
C ASN A 97 17.95 -1.15 -2.40
N GLY A 98 17.74 -1.15 -3.71
CA GLY A 98 17.50 -2.36 -4.51
C GLY A 98 16.06 -2.85 -4.52
N ALA A 99 15.11 -2.10 -3.96
CA ALA A 99 13.70 -2.48 -4.02
C ALA A 99 13.18 -2.53 -5.46
N ARG A 100 12.22 -3.43 -5.72
CA ARG A 100 11.36 -3.38 -6.91
C ARG A 100 10.13 -2.57 -6.59
N VAL A 101 9.94 -1.47 -7.31
CA VAL A 101 8.89 -0.50 -7.04
C VAL A 101 7.94 -0.39 -8.23
N GLY A 102 6.66 -0.60 -7.96
CA GLY A 102 5.57 -0.21 -8.86
C GLY A 102 5.04 1.17 -8.47
N TYR A 103 4.91 2.08 -9.43
CA TYR A 103 4.43 3.43 -9.17
C TYR A 103 3.27 3.78 -10.11
N LEU A 104 2.08 3.93 -9.53
CA LEU A 104 0.86 4.30 -10.24
C LEU A 104 0.54 5.77 -9.93
N ALA A 105 1.04 6.68 -10.77
CA ALA A 105 0.75 8.12 -10.68
C ALA A 105 -0.45 8.44 -11.60
N LEU A 106 -1.65 8.48 -11.03
CA LEU A 106 -2.87 8.63 -11.82
C LEU A 106 -3.17 10.09 -12.22
N GLU A 107 -2.50 11.06 -11.59
CA GLU A 107 -2.66 12.51 -11.87
C GLU A 107 -1.59 13.09 -12.76
N GLU A 108 -0.52 12.37 -13.04
CA GLU A 108 0.59 12.91 -13.83
C GLU A 108 1.11 11.91 -14.87
N SER A 109 1.75 12.43 -15.90
CA SER A 109 2.37 11.62 -16.95
C SER A 109 3.61 10.89 -16.44
N ASN A 110 3.92 9.72 -17.02
CA ASN A 110 5.15 8.96 -16.74
C ASN A 110 6.42 9.81 -16.91
N ARG A 111 6.43 10.74 -17.88
CA ARG A 111 7.53 11.70 -18.04
C ARG A 111 7.72 12.56 -16.78
N ARG A 112 6.63 13.09 -16.23
CA ARG A 112 6.71 13.95 -15.03
C ARG A 112 7.13 13.16 -13.79
N THR A 113 6.59 11.97 -13.61
CA THR A 113 7.01 11.05 -12.54
C THR A 113 8.49 10.70 -12.66
N ALA A 114 8.94 10.31 -13.86
CA ALA A 114 10.35 9.98 -14.13
C ALA A 114 11.28 11.15 -13.83
N LEU A 115 10.98 12.35 -14.37
CA LEU A 115 11.78 13.55 -14.08
C LEU A 115 11.79 13.90 -12.59
N GLY A 116 10.68 13.67 -11.88
CA GLY A 116 10.60 13.87 -10.44
C GLY A 116 11.51 12.93 -9.65
N LEU A 117 11.51 11.64 -9.97
CA LEU A 117 12.39 10.64 -9.36
C LEU A 117 13.86 10.90 -9.68
N MET A 118 14.17 11.24 -10.95
CA MET A 118 15.51 11.63 -11.37
C MET A 118 15.98 12.88 -10.62
N SER A 119 15.10 13.87 -10.43
CA SER A 119 15.41 15.10 -9.69
C SER A 119 15.85 14.83 -8.28
N VAL A 120 15.16 13.92 -7.57
CA VAL A 120 15.54 13.49 -6.23
C VAL A 120 16.91 12.81 -6.24
N ALA A 121 17.15 11.91 -7.20
CA ALA A 121 18.38 11.14 -7.29
C ALA A 121 19.62 12.01 -7.50
N VAL A 122 19.50 13.06 -8.34
CA VAL A 122 20.63 13.94 -8.66
C VAL A 122 20.67 15.22 -7.83
N GLY A 123 19.69 15.45 -6.94
CA GLY A 123 19.61 16.63 -6.08
C GLY A 123 19.37 17.94 -6.87
N LYS A 124 18.82 17.84 -8.09
CA LYS A 124 18.57 19.00 -8.98
C LYS A 124 17.18 18.90 -9.60
N SER A 125 16.41 20.00 -9.59
CA SER A 125 15.09 20.03 -10.26
C SER A 125 15.23 19.88 -11.76
N LEU A 126 14.74 18.77 -12.32
CA LEU A 126 14.75 18.47 -13.77
C LEU A 126 13.41 18.72 -14.45
N HIS A 127 12.37 19.05 -13.68
CA HIS A 127 11.03 19.32 -14.19
C HIS A 127 10.74 20.83 -14.35
N ILE A 128 11.65 21.69 -13.89
CA ILE A 128 11.56 23.15 -13.97
C ILE A 128 12.87 23.67 -14.57
N GLY A 129 12.75 24.65 -15.47
CA GLY A 129 13.88 25.25 -16.16
C GLY A 129 14.31 24.53 -17.44
N GLU A 130 15.35 25.05 -18.07
CA GLU A 130 15.94 24.45 -19.26
C GLU A 130 17.04 23.45 -18.87
N HIS A 131 17.01 22.29 -19.49
CA HIS A 131 17.99 21.23 -19.33
C HIS A 131 18.43 20.72 -20.68
N THR A 132 19.72 20.54 -20.84
CA THR A 132 20.28 19.97 -22.07
C THR A 132 19.92 18.49 -22.16
N HIS A 133 19.83 17.99 -23.39
CA HIS A 133 19.60 16.55 -23.63
C HIS A 133 20.66 15.68 -22.94
N LYS A 134 21.91 16.13 -22.91
CA LYS A 134 23.01 15.45 -22.24
C LYS A 134 22.79 15.34 -20.73
N GLU A 135 22.40 16.43 -20.05
CA GLU A 135 22.10 16.41 -18.62
C GLU A 135 20.97 15.42 -18.28
N LEU A 136 19.92 15.36 -19.10
CA LEU A 136 18.81 14.42 -18.89
C LEU A 136 19.24 12.97 -19.08
N ILE A 137 20.10 12.66 -20.07
CA ILE A 137 20.66 11.33 -20.27
C ILE A 137 21.53 10.94 -19.07
N GLU A 138 22.45 11.81 -18.64
CA GLU A 138 23.32 11.54 -17.48
C GLU A 138 22.50 11.30 -16.21
N ALA A 139 21.45 12.07 -15.98
CA ALA A 139 20.55 11.87 -14.86
C ALA A 139 19.79 10.54 -14.96
N PHE A 140 19.30 10.16 -16.15
CA PHE A 140 18.65 8.89 -16.40
C PHE A 140 19.60 7.70 -16.16
N ASP A 141 20.81 7.77 -16.71
CA ASP A 141 21.83 6.73 -16.58
C ASP A 141 22.31 6.54 -15.11
N ASN A 142 22.26 7.62 -14.33
CA ASN A 142 22.60 7.58 -12.91
C ASN A 142 21.44 7.25 -11.97
N SER A 143 20.25 7.00 -12.51
CA SER A 143 19.05 6.72 -11.72
C SER A 143 18.20 5.61 -12.35
N ILE A 144 17.16 5.95 -13.08
CA ILE A 144 16.11 5.06 -13.57
C ILE A 144 16.66 3.87 -14.37
N SER A 145 17.71 4.06 -15.17
CA SER A 145 18.31 2.97 -15.97
C SER A 145 18.84 1.81 -15.10
N LYS A 146 19.15 2.08 -13.83
CA LYS A 146 19.71 1.10 -12.87
C LYS A 146 18.68 0.53 -11.91
N TRP A 147 17.45 1.08 -11.90
CA TRP A 147 16.44 0.76 -10.90
C TRP A 147 15.40 -0.24 -11.40
N ASN A 148 14.91 -1.06 -10.52
CA ASN A 148 13.78 -1.94 -10.77
C ASN A 148 12.47 -1.16 -10.58
N LEU A 149 12.23 -0.16 -11.45
CA LEU A 149 11.08 0.74 -11.43
C LEU A 149 10.10 0.37 -12.54
N TYR A 150 8.83 0.25 -12.19
CA TYR A 150 7.73 0.02 -13.12
C TYR A 150 6.68 1.12 -12.94
N LEU A 151 6.40 1.86 -14.00
CA LEU A 151 5.39 2.93 -14.01
C LEU A 151 4.11 2.43 -14.69
N PHE A 152 2.97 2.79 -14.13
CA PHE A 152 1.71 2.59 -14.80
C PHE A 152 1.51 3.68 -15.87
N ASP A 153 1.35 3.28 -17.13
CA ASP A 153 1.08 4.22 -18.23
C ASP A 153 -0.43 4.42 -18.36
N GLY A 154 -0.96 5.31 -17.55
CA GLY A 154 -2.37 5.67 -17.54
C GLY A 154 -2.59 6.98 -16.80
N PHE A 155 -3.46 7.81 -17.33
CA PHE A 155 -3.78 9.12 -16.81
C PHE A 155 -5.29 9.32 -16.72
N GLY A 156 -5.78 9.84 -15.61
CA GLY A 156 -7.19 10.16 -15.39
C GLY A 156 -7.98 9.07 -14.68
N SER A 157 -9.30 9.08 -14.89
CA SER A 157 -10.24 8.15 -14.25
C SER A 157 -10.18 6.77 -14.89
N PHE A 158 -10.08 5.75 -14.05
CA PHE A 158 -10.12 4.35 -14.46
C PHE A 158 -11.18 3.60 -13.66
N ASP A 159 -11.68 2.51 -14.23
CA ASP A 159 -12.38 1.51 -13.44
C ASP A 159 -11.43 0.98 -12.35
N PRO A 160 -11.83 1.02 -11.08
CA PRO A 160 -10.99 0.55 -9.98
C PRO A 160 -10.48 -0.88 -10.16
N ASP A 161 -11.24 -1.77 -10.79
CA ASP A 161 -10.84 -3.14 -11.02
C ASP A 161 -9.64 -3.24 -12.00
N VAL A 162 -9.50 -2.29 -12.93
CA VAL A 162 -8.29 -2.19 -13.78
C VAL A 162 -7.07 -1.91 -12.92
N ILE A 163 -7.15 -0.98 -11.98
CA ILE A 163 -6.03 -0.63 -11.09
C ILE A 163 -5.68 -1.79 -10.16
N TYR A 164 -6.68 -2.47 -9.55
CA TYR A 164 -6.43 -3.65 -8.72
C TYR A 164 -5.70 -4.75 -9.50
N ASN A 165 -6.13 -5.04 -10.74
CA ASN A 165 -5.48 -6.01 -11.61
C ASN A 165 -4.04 -5.60 -11.96
N ARG A 166 -3.75 -4.30 -12.14
CA ARG A 166 -2.38 -3.81 -12.39
C ARG A 166 -1.50 -3.95 -11.16
N ILE A 167 -2.01 -3.64 -9.98
CA ILE A 167 -1.29 -3.85 -8.72
C ILE A 167 -0.98 -5.34 -8.53
N GLU A 168 -1.95 -6.22 -8.78
CA GLU A 168 -1.76 -7.66 -8.67
C GLU A 168 -0.73 -8.20 -9.68
N TYR A 169 -0.75 -7.69 -10.91
CA TYR A 169 0.28 -8.02 -11.91
C TYR A 169 1.67 -7.53 -11.50
N LEU A 170 1.80 -6.30 -10.99
CA LEU A 170 3.06 -5.79 -10.47
C LEU A 170 3.59 -6.67 -9.32
N ALA A 171 2.70 -7.05 -8.41
CA ALA A 171 3.06 -7.87 -7.25
C ALA A 171 3.47 -9.30 -7.63
N SER A 172 2.63 -9.99 -8.42
CA SER A 172 2.77 -11.42 -8.69
C SER A 172 3.56 -11.72 -9.95
N GLY A 173 3.44 -10.88 -10.99
CA GLY A 173 4.10 -11.06 -12.28
C GLY A 173 5.50 -10.44 -12.33
N LEU A 174 5.71 -9.30 -11.67
CA LEU A 174 6.97 -8.55 -11.69
C LEU A 174 7.69 -8.55 -10.34
N ASP A 175 7.15 -9.24 -9.33
CA ASP A 175 7.68 -9.33 -7.95
C ASP A 175 7.96 -7.95 -7.32
N CYS A 176 7.11 -6.97 -7.63
CA CYS A 176 7.15 -5.67 -6.97
C CYS A 176 6.54 -5.79 -5.57
N LYS A 177 7.37 -5.71 -4.55
CA LYS A 177 6.90 -5.75 -3.15
C LYS A 177 6.57 -4.38 -2.58
N ILE A 178 6.94 -3.31 -3.25
CA ILE A 178 6.64 -1.92 -2.88
C ILE A 178 5.82 -1.29 -3.99
N ILE A 179 4.65 -0.76 -3.65
CA ILE A 179 3.76 -0.11 -4.62
C ILE A 179 3.31 1.25 -4.09
N PHE A 180 3.43 2.27 -4.94
CA PHE A 180 2.87 3.60 -4.71
C PHE A 180 1.62 3.80 -5.55
N LEU A 181 0.54 4.30 -4.94
CA LEU A 181 -0.71 4.65 -5.60
C LEU A 181 -1.06 6.10 -5.29
N ASP A 182 -0.86 6.99 -6.26
CA ASP A 182 -1.09 8.44 -6.16
C ASP A 182 -2.16 8.87 -7.18
N HIS A 183 -3.42 9.11 -6.76
CA HIS A 183 -4.01 9.02 -5.42
C HIS A 183 -5.40 8.35 -5.42
N LEU A 184 -5.88 8.04 -4.22
CA LEU A 184 -7.16 7.35 -3.98
C LEU A 184 -8.38 8.00 -4.68
N SER A 185 -8.49 9.34 -4.68
CA SER A 185 -9.69 10.03 -5.19
C SER A 185 -9.89 9.82 -6.69
N ILE A 186 -8.86 9.51 -7.46
CA ILE A 186 -8.99 9.19 -8.89
C ILE A 186 -9.69 7.84 -9.08
N LEU A 187 -9.41 6.86 -8.22
CA LEU A 187 -10.11 5.58 -8.24
C LEU A 187 -11.61 5.74 -7.98
N LEU A 188 -11.98 6.76 -7.22
CA LEU A 188 -13.38 7.00 -6.87
C LEU A 188 -14.10 7.81 -7.93
N SER A 189 -13.40 8.59 -8.75
CA SER A 189 -14.00 9.50 -9.74
C SER A 189 -14.70 8.78 -10.89
N GLY A 190 -14.42 7.50 -11.10
CA GLY A 190 -15.07 6.63 -12.08
C GLY A 190 -16.30 5.87 -11.54
N LEU A 191 -16.66 6.06 -10.28
CA LEU A 191 -17.76 5.35 -9.63
C LEU A 191 -18.94 6.31 -9.38
N ASP A 192 -20.16 5.81 -9.60
CA ASP A 192 -21.39 6.51 -9.23
C ASP A 192 -21.85 6.08 -7.83
N GLY A 193 -22.25 7.04 -6.99
CA GLY A 193 -22.86 6.74 -5.69
C GLY A 193 -22.36 7.57 -4.52
N ASP A 194 -22.61 7.09 -3.31
CA ASP A 194 -22.14 7.71 -2.06
C ASP A 194 -20.63 7.56 -1.93
N GLU A 195 -19.94 8.70 -1.91
CA GLU A 195 -18.47 8.78 -1.83
C GLU A 195 -17.92 7.98 -0.63
N ARG A 196 -18.57 8.07 0.52
CA ARG A 196 -18.13 7.36 1.73
C ARG A 196 -18.16 5.85 1.52
N ARG A 197 -19.26 5.33 0.97
CA ARG A 197 -19.38 3.90 0.68
C ARG A 197 -18.36 3.44 -0.36
N MET A 198 -18.08 4.28 -1.35
CA MET A 198 -17.05 3.98 -2.35
C MET A 198 -15.67 3.89 -1.72
N ILE A 199 -15.32 4.83 -0.83
CA ILE A 199 -14.05 4.78 -0.10
C ILE A 199 -13.96 3.52 0.77
N ASP A 200 -15.00 3.19 1.52
CA ASP A 200 -15.04 2.00 2.37
C ASP A 200 -14.81 0.72 1.55
N THR A 201 -15.49 0.60 0.42
CA THR A 201 -15.33 -0.55 -0.49
C THR A 201 -13.94 -0.62 -1.11
N THR A 202 -13.42 0.52 -1.58
CA THR A 202 -12.09 0.61 -2.20
C THR A 202 -10.98 0.27 -1.20
N MET A 203 -11.05 0.83 0.01
CA MET A 203 -10.08 0.54 1.07
C MET A 203 -10.10 -0.93 1.49
N THR A 204 -11.30 -1.54 1.58
CA THR A 204 -11.45 -2.97 1.87
C THR A 204 -10.82 -3.84 0.78
N LYS A 205 -11.03 -3.50 -0.51
CA LYS A 205 -10.41 -4.22 -1.63
C LYS A 205 -8.87 -4.05 -1.62
N LEU A 206 -8.37 -2.83 -1.39
CA LEU A 206 -6.92 -2.58 -1.29
C LEU A 206 -6.29 -3.33 -0.12
N ARG A 207 -6.92 -3.34 1.07
CA ARG A 207 -6.44 -4.11 2.21
C ARG A 207 -6.39 -5.61 1.89
N SER A 208 -7.45 -6.16 1.31
CA SER A 208 -7.49 -7.56 0.89
C SER A 208 -6.41 -7.89 -0.14
N LEU A 209 -6.11 -6.96 -1.03
CA LEU A 209 -5.04 -7.11 -2.01
C LEU A 209 -3.66 -7.14 -1.34
N VAL A 210 -3.40 -6.23 -0.39
CA VAL A 210 -2.17 -6.19 0.41
C VAL A 210 -1.96 -7.50 1.18
N GLU A 211 -2.99 -7.99 1.88
CA GLU A 211 -2.93 -9.25 2.61
C GLU A 211 -2.63 -10.45 1.70
N ARG A 212 -3.30 -10.52 0.55
CA ARG A 212 -3.15 -11.65 -0.39
C ARG A 212 -1.80 -11.65 -1.10
N THR A 213 -1.27 -10.49 -1.46
CA THR A 213 -0.03 -10.37 -2.25
C THR A 213 1.22 -10.15 -1.39
N GLY A 214 1.05 -9.75 -0.14
CA GLY A 214 2.15 -9.43 0.76
C GLY A 214 2.96 -8.22 0.33
N ILE A 215 2.36 -7.25 -0.37
CA ILE A 215 3.04 -6.00 -0.77
C ILE A 215 2.98 -4.95 0.34
N SER A 216 3.92 -4.01 0.34
CA SER A 216 3.75 -2.72 1.03
C SER A 216 3.10 -1.74 0.06
N LEU A 217 1.91 -1.25 0.39
CA LEU A 217 1.18 -0.29 -0.42
C LEU A 217 1.23 1.10 0.23
N PHE A 218 1.87 2.05 -0.44
CA PHE A 218 1.84 3.47 -0.10
C PHE A 218 0.72 4.14 -0.87
N LEU A 219 -0.35 4.50 -0.16
CA LEU A 219 -1.55 5.10 -0.71
C LEU A 219 -1.58 6.59 -0.42
N VAL A 220 -1.70 7.43 -1.44
CA VAL A 220 -1.91 8.86 -1.26
C VAL A 220 -3.40 9.16 -1.16
N SER A 221 -3.78 9.91 -0.12
CA SER A 221 -5.15 10.37 0.10
C SER A 221 -5.19 11.88 0.36
N HIS A 222 -6.23 12.54 -0.11
CA HIS A 222 -6.49 13.94 0.17
C HIS A 222 -7.22 14.14 1.49
N LEU A 223 -6.98 15.30 2.11
CA LEU A 223 -7.78 15.77 3.24
C LEU A 223 -9.09 16.39 2.74
N ARG A 224 -10.11 16.38 3.60
CA ARG A 224 -11.29 17.24 3.42
C ARG A 224 -10.86 18.70 3.50
N ARG A 225 -11.51 19.56 2.73
CA ARG A 225 -11.36 20.99 2.93
C ARG A 225 -11.85 21.33 4.33
N THR A 226 -11.02 22.05 5.09
CA THR A 226 -11.40 22.53 6.41
C THR A 226 -12.45 23.64 6.27
N THR A 227 -13.43 23.64 7.16
CA THR A 227 -14.37 24.76 7.35
C THR A 227 -13.87 25.75 8.40
N SER A 228 -12.66 25.55 8.92
CA SER A 228 -12.01 26.43 9.92
C SER A 228 -11.27 27.58 9.24
N ASP A 229 -11.06 28.67 9.95
CA ASP A 229 -10.36 29.87 9.48
C ASP A 229 -8.88 29.66 9.14
N GLN A 230 -8.29 28.51 9.53
CA GLN A 230 -6.93 28.12 9.15
C GLN A 230 -6.96 26.96 8.16
N ASN A 231 -6.37 27.17 7.01
CA ASN A 231 -6.19 26.15 5.98
C ASN A 231 -4.93 25.30 6.27
N HIS A 232 -4.91 24.05 5.79
CA HIS A 232 -3.73 23.19 5.87
C HIS A 232 -2.49 23.81 5.20
N GLU A 233 -2.71 24.66 4.21
CA GLU A 233 -1.67 25.43 3.51
C GLU A 233 -1.02 26.49 4.43
N GLU A 234 -1.70 26.89 5.50
CA GLU A 234 -1.24 27.85 6.51
C GLU A 234 -0.65 27.16 7.76
N GLY A 235 -0.43 25.85 7.71
CA GLY A 235 0.17 25.08 8.79
C GLY A 235 -0.83 24.52 9.82
N ALA A 236 -2.12 24.44 9.49
CA ALA A 236 -3.07 23.73 10.34
C ALA A 236 -2.68 22.26 10.49
N ARG A 237 -2.76 21.73 11.71
CA ARG A 237 -2.43 20.33 12.00
C ARG A 237 -3.33 19.38 11.24
N VAL A 238 -2.72 18.29 10.76
CA VAL A 238 -3.42 17.18 10.13
C VAL A 238 -3.90 16.22 11.22
N THR A 239 -5.20 15.92 11.19
CA THR A 239 -5.81 14.94 12.10
C THR A 239 -6.51 13.83 11.32
N LEU A 240 -6.64 12.66 11.94
CA LEU A 240 -7.33 11.53 11.30
C LEU A 240 -8.77 11.88 10.92
N GLY A 241 -9.46 12.73 11.71
CA GLY A 241 -10.83 13.16 11.41
C GLY A 241 -10.99 14.00 10.14
N GLN A 242 -9.89 14.53 9.61
CA GLN A 242 -9.85 15.36 8.39
C GLN A 242 -9.59 14.53 7.13
N LEU A 243 -9.25 13.25 7.25
CA LEU A 243 -9.18 12.36 6.11
C LEU A 243 -10.53 12.31 5.39
N ARG A 244 -10.51 12.41 4.07
CA ARG A 244 -11.71 12.26 3.24
C ARG A 244 -12.17 10.80 3.32
N GLY A 245 -13.38 10.53 3.86
CA GLY A 245 -13.85 9.16 4.15
C GLY A 245 -13.19 8.53 5.39
N CYS A 246 -12.87 9.31 6.39
CA CYS A 246 -11.92 9.11 7.49
C CYS A 246 -11.92 7.75 8.19
N ALA A 247 -13.08 7.10 8.39
CA ALA A 247 -13.12 5.89 9.21
C ALA A 247 -12.38 4.71 8.56
N ALA A 248 -12.72 4.38 7.30
CA ALA A 248 -12.14 3.23 6.61
C ALA A 248 -10.63 3.40 6.34
N ILE A 249 -10.20 4.61 5.96
CA ILE A 249 -8.76 4.86 5.72
C ILE A 249 -7.98 4.67 7.02
N ALA A 250 -8.45 5.26 8.14
CA ALA A 250 -7.77 5.14 9.42
C ALA A 250 -7.79 3.71 9.99
N GLN A 251 -8.87 2.95 9.76
CA GLN A 251 -9.04 1.60 10.29
C GLN A 251 -8.30 0.54 9.48
N LEU A 252 -8.18 0.71 8.17
CA LEU A 252 -7.60 -0.29 7.27
C LEU A 252 -6.13 -0.02 6.91
N SER A 253 -5.57 1.16 7.33
CA SER A 253 -4.16 1.45 7.20
C SER A 253 -3.39 1.01 8.45
N ASP A 254 -2.23 0.39 8.28
CA ASP A 254 -1.30 0.07 9.37
C ASP A 254 -0.64 1.32 9.93
N ALA A 255 -0.42 2.33 9.06
CA ALA A 255 0.06 3.64 9.46
C ALA A 255 -0.55 4.75 8.59
N VAL A 256 -0.72 5.94 9.19
CA VAL A 256 -1.13 7.15 8.47
C VAL A 256 -0.09 8.23 8.70
N ILE A 257 0.54 8.70 7.63
CA ILE A 257 1.55 9.75 7.64
C ILE A 257 0.89 11.05 7.19
N GLY A 258 0.74 12.00 8.12
CA GLY A 258 0.26 13.36 7.83
C GLY A 258 1.43 14.31 7.59
N LEU A 259 1.47 14.97 6.42
CA LEU A 259 2.47 15.98 6.12
C LEU A 259 1.91 17.36 6.42
N GLU A 260 2.68 18.15 7.18
CA GLU A 260 2.34 19.51 7.57
C GLU A 260 3.46 20.46 7.14
N ARG A 261 3.09 21.61 6.65
CA ARG A 261 4.03 22.67 6.30
C ARG A 261 3.36 24.02 6.49
N ASN A 262 4.00 24.90 7.23
CA ASN A 262 3.63 26.32 7.23
C ASN A 262 4.32 27.00 6.05
N GLN A 263 3.57 27.29 4.98
CA GLN A 263 4.11 27.94 3.79
C GLN A 263 4.49 29.40 4.02
N GLN A 264 3.94 30.03 5.08
CA GLN A 264 4.20 31.44 5.42
C GLN A 264 5.42 31.60 6.34
N ALA A 265 5.86 30.55 7.02
CA ALA A 265 6.99 30.63 7.96
C ALA A 265 8.38 30.70 7.31
N ASN A 266 8.49 30.62 5.98
CA ASN A 266 9.76 30.55 5.25
C ASN A 266 10.19 31.87 4.60
N THR A 267 9.74 33.02 5.10
CA THR A 267 10.13 34.32 4.56
C THR A 267 11.37 34.89 5.23
N ASP A 268 11.90 34.27 6.27
CA ASP A 268 13.11 34.76 6.97
C ASP A 268 14.16 33.63 7.06
N GLY A 269 14.96 33.45 5.97
CA GLY A 269 16.10 32.53 6.04
C GLY A 269 16.71 32.27 4.67
#